data_c84b7ecfc72ac7159454ae8b8a28c400
#
_entry.id   c84b7ecfc72ac7159454ae8b8a28c400
#
_cell.length_a   1.000
_cell.length_b   1.000
_cell.length_c   1.000
_cell.angle_alpha   90.00
_cell.angle_beta   90.00
_cell.angle_gamma   90.00
#
_symmetry.space_group_name_H-M   'P 1'
#
loop_
_entity.id
_entity.type
_entity.pdbx_description
1 polymer ?
#
loop_
_entity_poly.entity_id
_entity_poly.type
_entity_poly.pdbx_seq_one_letter_code
_entity_poly.pdbx_strand_id
1 'polypeptide(L)'
;LTHTYALKSGTTNSDNWYIGYNNDVVCAVWAGYDDNRTLNSSEYKYAQNIWYESVENYEAGKEDNWYEKPSNVSSVLVNPISGKPADETSEKKKIMYFIKGTEPSVTDQTFDEKSSHPVGS
;
A
#
# COMPACT_ATOMS: atom_id res chain seq x y z
N LEU A 1 -2.86 3.99 -14.70
CA LEU A 1 -3.05 5.29 -14.05
C LEU A 1 -1.96 6.27 -14.48
N THR A 2 -2.31 7.52 -14.70
CA THR A 2 -1.38 8.57 -15.15
C THR A 2 -0.71 9.30 -14.00
N HIS A 3 -1.26 9.18 -12.80
CA HIS A 3 -0.76 9.82 -11.59
C HIS A 3 -0.44 8.77 -10.53
N THR A 4 0.29 9.20 -9.50
CA THR A 4 0.68 8.35 -8.36
C THR A 4 -0.38 8.44 -7.27
N TYR A 5 -0.79 7.30 -6.73
CA TYR A 5 -1.79 7.19 -5.67
C TYR A 5 -1.39 6.15 -4.64
N ALA A 6 -1.80 6.35 -3.41
CA ALA A 6 -1.88 5.29 -2.42
C ALA A 6 -3.26 4.64 -2.53
N LEU A 7 -3.30 3.33 -2.69
CA LEU A 7 -4.53 2.58 -3.00
C LEU A 7 -4.74 1.43 -2.02
N LYS A 8 -6.00 1.20 -1.68
CA LYS A 8 -6.39 0.00 -0.92
C LYS A 8 -7.77 -0.47 -1.36
N SER A 9 -7.87 -1.75 -1.64
CA SER A 9 -9.15 -2.41 -1.87
C SER A 9 -9.66 -3.06 -0.60
N GLY A 10 -10.98 -3.20 -0.50
CA GLY A 10 -11.66 -3.96 0.54
C GLY A 10 -12.71 -4.83 -0.08
N THR A 11 -12.71 -6.12 0.24
CA THR A 11 -13.61 -7.09 -0.41
C THR A 11 -14.18 -8.05 0.60
N THR A 12 -15.50 -8.18 0.57
CA THR A 12 -16.24 -9.23 1.26
C THR A 12 -17.09 -9.98 0.23
N ASN A 13 -17.93 -10.90 0.67
CA ASN A 13 -18.86 -11.57 -0.25
C ASN A 13 -19.90 -10.61 -0.84
N SER A 14 -20.22 -9.52 -0.15
CA SER A 14 -21.30 -8.61 -0.52
C SER A 14 -20.85 -7.17 -0.70
N ASP A 15 -19.60 -6.85 -0.44
CA ASP A 15 -19.06 -5.50 -0.51
C ASP A 15 -17.78 -5.45 -1.31
N ASN A 16 -17.65 -4.41 -2.11
CA ASN A 16 -16.41 -4.11 -2.79
C ASN A 16 -16.08 -2.63 -2.61
N TRP A 17 -14.96 -2.36 -1.96
CA TRP A 17 -14.43 -1.02 -1.72
C TRP A 17 -13.18 -0.78 -2.51
N TYR A 18 -13.01 0.44 -2.98
CA TYR A 18 -11.76 0.91 -3.55
C TYR A 18 -11.51 2.34 -3.10
N ILE A 19 -10.42 2.55 -2.37
CA ILE A 19 -10.10 3.84 -1.75
C ILE A 19 -8.68 4.21 -2.13
N GLY A 20 -8.48 5.46 -2.50
CA GLY A 20 -7.15 5.93 -2.83
C GLY A 20 -7.04 7.44 -2.73
N TYR A 21 -5.81 7.90 -2.60
CA TYR A 21 -5.53 9.32 -2.47
C TYR A 21 -4.14 9.68 -2.99
N ASN A 22 -3.97 10.94 -3.26
CA ASN A 22 -2.68 11.62 -3.42
C ASN A 22 -2.77 13.01 -2.75
N ASN A 23 -1.88 13.93 -3.09
CA ASN A 23 -1.91 15.27 -2.50
C ASN A 23 -3.11 16.12 -2.94
N ASP A 24 -3.77 15.77 -4.04
CA ASP A 24 -4.83 16.57 -4.63
C ASP A 24 -6.22 16.05 -4.31
N VAL A 25 -6.38 14.74 -4.17
CA VAL A 25 -7.69 14.11 -4.11
C VAL A 25 -7.69 12.89 -3.22
N VAL A 26 -8.79 12.68 -2.54
CA VAL A 26 -9.14 11.39 -1.93
C VAL A 26 -10.47 10.94 -2.52
N CYS A 27 -10.53 9.69 -2.92
CA CYS A 27 -11.74 9.11 -3.50
C CYS A 27 -11.98 7.74 -2.89
N ALA A 28 -13.21 7.49 -2.51
CA ALA A 28 -13.67 6.21 -2.00
C ALA A 28 -14.88 5.77 -2.81
N VAL A 29 -14.87 4.54 -3.27
CA VAL A 29 -15.98 3.94 -4.01
C VAL A 29 -16.39 2.65 -3.32
N TRP A 30 -17.69 2.51 -3.11
CA TRP A 30 -18.30 1.29 -2.63
C TRP A 30 -19.27 0.76 -3.68
N ALA A 31 -19.25 -0.54 -3.89
CA ALA A 31 -20.22 -1.24 -4.74
C ALA A 31 -20.81 -2.41 -3.95
N GLY A 32 -22.12 -2.50 -3.96
CA GLY A 32 -22.85 -3.54 -3.26
C GLY A 32 -24.36 -3.41 -3.50
N TYR A 33 -25.11 -4.28 -2.88
CA TYR A 33 -26.57 -4.27 -2.95
C TYR A 33 -27.18 -3.85 -1.61
N ASP A 34 -28.28 -3.15 -1.66
CA ASP A 34 -28.96 -2.68 -0.44
C ASP A 34 -29.44 -3.83 0.44
N ASP A 35 -29.79 -4.96 -0.16
CA ASP A 35 -30.20 -6.17 0.56
C ASP A 35 -29.04 -7.07 0.97
N ASN A 36 -27.81 -6.60 0.81
CA ASN A 36 -26.59 -7.31 1.20
C ASN A 36 -26.41 -8.67 0.52
N ARG A 37 -26.98 -8.85 -0.67
CA ARG A 37 -26.77 -10.09 -1.44
C ARG A 37 -25.33 -10.18 -1.93
N THR A 38 -24.90 -11.41 -2.20
CA THR A 38 -23.56 -11.71 -2.67
C THR A 38 -23.29 -11.10 -4.05
N LEU A 39 -22.10 -10.52 -4.19
CA LEU A 39 -21.60 -10.04 -5.48
C LEU A 39 -21.13 -11.21 -6.34
N ASN A 40 -21.38 -11.15 -7.65
CA ASN A 40 -20.79 -12.09 -8.59
C ASN A 40 -19.38 -11.64 -9.01
N SER A 41 -18.65 -12.52 -9.68
CA SER A 41 -17.25 -12.28 -10.02
C SER A 41 -17.02 -11.05 -10.90
N SER A 42 -17.96 -10.67 -11.76
CA SER A 42 -17.84 -9.49 -12.61
C SER A 42 -18.08 -8.20 -11.85
N GLU A 43 -18.89 -8.25 -10.80
CA GLU A 43 -19.25 -7.08 -10.00
C GLU A 43 -18.11 -6.58 -9.11
N TYR A 44 -17.13 -7.43 -8.78
CA TYR A 44 -15.95 -7.04 -8.00
C TYR A 44 -15.03 -6.04 -8.70
N LYS A 45 -15.24 -5.76 -9.98
CA LYS A 45 -14.48 -4.77 -10.72
C LYS A 45 -15.12 -3.38 -10.71
N TYR A 46 -16.35 -3.25 -10.30
CA TYR A 46 -17.09 -2.01 -10.41
C TYR A 46 -16.47 -0.88 -9.59
N ALA A 47 -16.15 -1.12 -8.34
CA ALA A 47 -15.56 -0.09 -7.50
C ALA A 47 -14.22 0.42 -8.05
N GLN A 48 -13.35 -0.49 -8.49
CA GLN A 48 -12.07 -0.13 -9.10
C GLN A 48 -12.25 0.66 -10.38
N ASN A 49 -13.12 0.24 -11.26
CA ASN A 49 -13.34 0.91 -12.55
C ASN A 49 -13.91 2.32 -12.36
N ILE A 50 -14.88 2.46 -11.47
CA ILE A 50 -15.46 3.77 -11.13
C ILE A 50 -14.39 4.67 -10.49
N TRP A 51 -13.58 4.11 -9.58
CA TRP A 51 -12.50 4.85 -8.93
C TRP A 51 -11.50 5.36 -9.97
N TYR A 52 -11.00 4.48 -10.85
CA TYR A 52 -10.04 4.84 -11.88
C TYR A 52 -10.57 5.94 -12.79
N GLU A 53 -11.77 5.77 -13.29
CA GLU A 53 -12.38 6.75 -14.19
C GLU A 53 -12.60 8.10 -13.49
N SER A 54 -13.08 8.07 -12.25
CA SER A 54 -13.33 9.29 -11.48
C SER A 54 -12.06 10.09 -11.21
N VAL A 55 -11.00 9.44 -10.73
CA VAL A 55 -9.76 10.14 -10.38
C VAL A 55 -8.98 10.56 -11.60
N GLU A 56 -8.94 9.73 -12.65
CA GLU A 56 -8.25 10.08 -13.89
C GLU A 56 -8.93 11.27 -14.59
N ASN A 57 -10.25 11.35 -14.54
CA ASN A 57 -10.96 12.52 -15.05
C ASN A 57 -10.69 13.76 -14.20
N TYR A 58 -10.64 13.63 -12.89
CA TYR A 58 -10.32 14.74 -12.00
C TYR A 58 -8.90 15.25 -12.20
N GLU A 59 -7.94 14.34 -12.36
CA GLU A 59 -6.52 14.67 -12.50
C GLU A 59 -6.11 15.00 -13.94
N ALA A 60 -7.00 14.88 -14.91
CA ALA A 60 -6.69 15.14 -16.32
C ALA A 60 -6.11 16.53 -16.52
N GLY A 61 -4.96 16.62 -17.17
CA GLY A 61 -4.26 17.87 -17.43
C GLY A 61 -3.48 18.43 -16.25
N LYS A 62 -3.50 17.77 -15.10
CA LYS A 62 -2.70 18.16 -13.94
C LYS A 62 -1.39 17.37 -13.89
N GLU A 63 -0.37 17.99 -13.30
CA GLU A 63 0.89 17.31 -13.02
C GLU A 63 0.70 16.31 -11.87
N ASP A 64 1.55 15.26 -11.84
CA ASP A 64 1.54 14.29 -10.76
C ASP A 64 2.05 14.93 -9.47
N ASN A 65 1.16 15.10 -8.49
CA ASN A 65 1.43 15.73 -7.21
C ASN A 65 1.51 14.67 -6.12
N TRP A 66 2.68 14.03 -6.01
CA TRP A 66 2.94 13.04 -4.97
C TRP A 66 3.75 13.64 -3.82
N TYR A 67 3.72 12.98 -2.68
CA TYR A 67 4.42 13.40 -1.49
C TYR A 67 5.92 13.37 -1.69
N GLU A 68 6.61 14.43 -1.28
CA GLU A 68 8.06 14.45 -1.23
C GLU A 68 8.53 13.94 0.14
N LYS A 69 9.59 13.14 0.11
CA LYS A 69 10.19 12.66 1.33
C LYS A 69 10.84 13.85 2.09
N PRO A 70 10.46 14.08 3.36
CA PRO A 70 11.10 15.15 4.15
C PRO A 70 12.60 14.91 4.31
N SER A 71 13.36 15.98 4.53
CA SER A 71 14.81 15.89 4.65
C SER A 71 15.30 15.14 5.89
N ASN A 72 14.45 15.05 6.92
CA ASN A 72 14.73 14.29 8.14
C ASN A 72 14.26 12.83 8.10
N VAL A 73 13.85 12.36 6.92
CA VAL A 73 13.42 10.97 6.70
C VAL A 73 14.40 10.32 5.73
N SER A 74 14.84 9.12 6.05
CA SER A 74 15.69 8.29 5.20
C SER A 74 14.95 7.08 4.69
N SER A 75 15.37 6.61 3.51
CA SER A 75 14.87 5.38 2.91
C SER A 75 15.89 4.27 3.14
N VAL A 76 15.45 3.14 3.64
CA VAL A 76 16.32 1.98 3.87
C VAL A 76 15.67 0.75 3.24
N LEU A 77 16.44 0.01 2.46
CA LEU A 77 16.01 -1.30 1.95
C LEU A 77 16.16 -2.32 3.07
N VAL A 78 15.06 -2.85 3.55
CA VAL A 78 15.03 -3.77 4.70
C VAL A 78 14.47 -5.13 4.28
N ASN A 79 14.84 -6.14 5.05
CA ASN A 79 14.13 -7.40 5.04
C ASN A 79 12.87 -7.23 5.90
N PRO A 80 11.66 -7.31 5.33
CA PRO A 80 10.44 -7.02 6.09
C PRO A 80 10.12 -8.07 7.16
N ILE A 81 10.79 -9.21 7.11
CA ILE A 81 10.60 -10.28 8.12
C ILE A 81 11.44 -10.00 9.36
N SER A 82 12.72 -9.70 9.16
CA SER A 82 13.65 -9.43 10.27
C SER A 82 13.62 -7.97 10.74
N GLY A 83 13.26 -7.06 9.87
CA GLY A 83 13.36 -5.63 10.11
C GLY A 83 14.78 -5.07 9.97
N LYS A 84 15.75 -5.91 9.66
CA LYS A 84 17.16 -5.51 9.46
C LYS A 84 17.39 -4.96 8.06
N PRO A 85 18.44 -4.17 7.85
CA PRO A 85 18.82 -3.79 6.49
C PRO A 85 18.98 -5.03 5.62
N ALA A 86 18.44 -4.98 4.42
CA ALA A 86 18.53 -6.08 3.47
C ALA A 86 19.94 -6.20 2.92
N ASP A 87 20.38 -7.42 2.69
CA ASP A 87 21.65 -7.74 2.04
C ASP A 87 21.42 -8.68 0.85
N GLU A 88 22.50 -9.17 0.27
CA GLU A 88 22.43 -10.08 -0.90
C GLU A 88 21.73 -11.40 -0.59
N THR A 89 21.72 -11.82 0.67
CA THR A 89 21.11 -13.08 1.10
C THR A 89 19.62 -12.94 1.43
N SER A 90 19.10 -11.72 1.49
CA SER A 90 17.70 -11.49 1.81
C SER A 90 16.79 -11.87 0.64
N GLU A 91 15.89 -12.82 0.87
CA GLU A 91 14.93 -13.27 -0.13
C GLU A 91 13.85 -12.22 -0.39
N LYS A 92 13.48 -11.47 0.67
CA LYS A 92 12.49 -10.40 0.59
C LYS A 92 13.14 -9.08 0.93
N LYS A 93 12.80 -8.07 0.15
CA LYS A 93 13.34 -6.71 0.32
C LYS A 93 12.22 -5.71 0.10
N LYS A 94 12.19 -4.70 0.96
CA LYS A 94 11.21 -3.61 0.87
C LYS A 94 11.86 -2.30 1.30
N ILE A 95 11.60 -1.24 0.57
CA ILE A 95 12.01 0.10 1.00
C ILE A 95 11.06 0.56 2.11
N MET A 96 11.64 0.93 3.24
CA MET A 96 10.91 1.51 4.36
C MET A 96 11.53 2.85 4.76
N TYR A 97 10.74 3.68 5.39
CA TYR A 97 11.13 5.05 5.71
C TYR A 97 11.27 5.22 7.22
N PHE A 98 12.32 5.92 7.62
CA PHE A 98 12.67 6.13 9.02
C PHE A 98 13.03 7.59 9.26
N ILE A 99 12.70 8.11 10.44
CA ILE A 99 13.28 9.37 10.88
C ILE A 99 14.78 9.15 11.02
N LYS A 100 15.58 10.07 10.50
CA LYS A 100 17.05 9.97 10.58
C LYS A 100 17.51 9.76 12.02
N GLY A 101 18.34 8.75 12.22
CA GLY A 101 18.80 8.31 13.52
C GLY A 101 18.04 7.15 14.13
N THR A 102 16.91 6.74 13.50
CA THR A 102 16.11 5.59 13.96
C THR A 102 16.17 4.39 13.02
N GLU A 103 17.02 4.45 12.02
CA GLU A 103 17.16 3.37 11.03
C GLU A 103 17.59 2.08 11.74
N PRO A 104 17.09 0.91 11.27
CA PRO A 104 17.56 -0.37 11.80
C PRO A 104 19.02 -0.59 11.41
N SER A 105 19.74 -1.29 12.26
CA SER A 105 21.14 -1.64 12.02
C SER A 105 21.31 -3.16 12.00
N VAL A 106 22.41 -3.61 11.43
CA VAL A 106 22.76 -5.05 11.42
C VAL A 106 23.04 -5.61 12.81
N THR A 107 23.27 -4.74 13.78
CA THR A 107 23.51 -5.15 15.17
C THR A 107 22.24 -5.30 16.00
N ASP A 108 21.09 -4.93 15.45
CA ASP A 108 19.81 -5.09 16.15
C ASP A 108 19.55 -6.57 16.44
N GLN A 109 19.11 -6.83 17.67
CA GLN A 109 18.78 -8.19 18.12
C GLN A 109 17.35 -8.59 17.81
N THR A 110 16.76 -7.95 16.82
CA THR A 110 15.43 -8.29 16.32
C THR A 110 15.47 -9.58 15.51
N PHE A 111 14.30 -10.10 15.16
CA PHE A 111 14.17 -11.30 14.35
C PHE A 111 15.01 -11.23 13.08
N ASP A 112 15.72 -12.31 12.75
CA ASP A 112 16.21 -12.51 11.40
C ASP A 112 15.29 -13.47 10.65
N GLU A 113 15.52 -13.59 9.35
CA GLU A 113 14.68 -14.40 8.47
C GLU A 113 14.69 -15.88 8.83
N LYS A 114 15.80 -16.36 9.38
CA LYS A 114 15.96 -17.77 9.75
C LYS A 114 15.33 -18.09 11.09
N SER A 115 15.33 -17.13 12.00
CA SER A 115 14.77 -17.31 13.34
C SER A 115 13.31 -16.85 13.43
N SER A 116 12.79 -16.22 12.41
CA SER A 116 11.43 -15.71 12.37
C SER A 116 10.39 -16.74 11.93
N HIS A 117 10.62 -18.00 12.23
CA HIS A 117 9.59 -18.99 12.04
C HIS A 117 8.37 -18.60 12.85
N PRO A 118 7.17 -18.81 12.31
CA PRO A 118 5.94 -18.42 12.99
C PRO A 118 5.82 -19.22 14.28
N VAL A 119 6.33 -18.64 15.35
CA VAL A 119 6.24 -19.22 16.68
C VAL A 119 4.80 -19.10 17.14
N GLY A 120 4.23 -20.20 17.53
CA GLY A 120 2.84 -20.24 17.95
C GLY A 120 1.84 -20.33 16.81
N SER A 121 2.33 -20.50 15.63
CA SER A 121 1.48 -20.86 14.48
C SER A 121 1.33 -22.36 14.40
#